data_072b6aa5e35cd63e6eeac4e3a05949a5
#
_entry.id   072b6aa5e35cd63e6eeac4e3a05949a5
#
_cell.length_a   1.000
_cell.length_b   1.000
_cell.length_c   1.000
_cell.angle_alpha   90.00
_cell.angle_beta   90.00
_cell.angle_gamma   90.00
#
_symmetry.space_group_name_H-M   'P 1'
#
loop_
_entity.id
_entity.type
_entity.pdbx_description
1 polymer ?
#
loop_
_entity_poly.entity_id
_entity_poly.type
_entity_poly.pdbx_seq_one_letter_code
_entity_poly.pdbx_strand_id
1 'polypeptide(L)'
;MIVIPAIDLRGGRCVRLRRGDPSQQTTYDAEPVDVARVFEQRGAETIHVVDLDAALGTGDNQDTVTDICDAVMIPVQVGGGLRSVVNLMQAQIAGASRVVLGTAAVEDPDFVRSAVNRYRQRVVVAVDVQGDRVMVDGWQRDAGALQEVIPAMERANAPRFLVTSIGSDGMMEGPDLDLHDRLRQITMRPVQASGGVRNSDDLEALAALGVEAAIVGRALYEGTLPLEEALSR
;
A
#
# COMPACT_ATOMS: atom_id res chain seq x y z
N MET A 1 4.43 11.41 -11.43
CA MET A 1 3.92 10.32 -10.55
C MET A 1 5.08 9.80 -9.72
N ILE A 2 4.88 9.52 -8.44
CA ILE A 2 5.93 8.95 -7.57
C ILE A 2 5.89 7.43 -7.68
N VAL A 3 7.06 6.76 -7.75
CA VAL A 3 7.15 5.30 -7.59
C VAL A 3 7.55 4.99 -6.15
N ILE A 4 6.75 4.15 -5.49
CA ILE A 4 6.95 3.76 -4.10
C ILE A 4 7.27 2.26 -4.07
N PRO A 5 8.53 1.86 -3.84
CA PRO A 5 8.88 0.46 -3.67
C PRO A 5 8.25 -0.09 -2.39
N ALA A 6 7.80 -1.36 -2.45
CA ALA A 6 7.10 -1.99 -1.35
C ALA A 6 7.91 -3.13 -0.71
N ILE A 7 7.79 -3.26 0.61
CA ILE A 7 8.32 -4.36 1.42
C ILE A 7 7.13 -4.98 2.16
N ASP A 8 6.81 -6.24 1.87
CA ASP A 8 5.84 -7.01 2.63
C ASP A 8 6.60 -7.87 3.64
N LEU A 9 6.19 -7.79 4.91
CA LEU A 9 6.81 -8.51 6.03
C LEU A 9 5.92 -9.65 6.50
N ARG A 10 6.52 -10.84 6.64
CA ARG A 10 5.90 -11.98 7.30
C ARG A 10 6.96 -12.81 8.01
N GLY A 11 6.79 -13.04 9.32
CA GLY A 11 7.78 -13.73 10.16
C GLY A 11 9.14 -13.04 10.14
N GLY A 12 9.20 -11.71 10.11
CA GLY A 12 10.43 -10.91 10.06
C GLY A 12 11.15 -10.92 8.71
N ARG A 13 10.56 -11.48 7.64
CA ARG A 13 11.21 -11.64 6.32
C ARG A 13 10.47 -10.88 5.23
N CYS A 14 11.18 -10.52 4.17
CA CYS A 14 10.60 -10.00 2.94
C CYS A 14 9.86 -11.12 2.19
N VAL A 15 8.59 -10.89 1.91
CA VAL A 15 7.75 -11.85 1.20
C VAL A 15 6.94 -11.19 0.08
N ARG A 16 6.33 -12.00 -0.78
CA ARG A 16 5.26 -11.61 -1.68
C ARG A 16 4.18 -12.68 -1.68
N LEU A 17 2.95 -12.24 -1.58
CA LEU A 17 1.80 -13.10 -1.75
C LEU A 17 1.25 -12.94 -3.18
N ARG A 18 0.79 -14.02 -3.76
CA ARG A 18 0.12 -14.00 -5.06
C ARG A 18 -1.37 -13.82 -4.81
N ARG A 19 -1.95 -12.70 -5.28
CA ARG A 19 -3.35 -12.31 -5.01
C ARG A 19 -3.71 -12.36 -3.51
N GLY A 20 -2.78 -11.98 -2.64
CA GLY A 20 -2.97 -11.99 -1.20
C GLY A 20 -3.08 -13.38 -0.55
N ASP A 21 -2.89 -14.46 -1.30
CA ASP A 21 -3.01 -15.84 -0.80
C ASP A 21 -1.77 -16.24 0.01
N PRO A 22 -1.90 -16.45 1.34
CA PRO A 22 -0.77 -16.84 2.17
C PRO A 22 -0.17 -18.20 1.84
N SER A 23 -0.92 -19.07 1.13
CA SER A 23 -0.42 -20.38 0.67
C SER A 23 0.47 -20.26 -0.59
N GLN A 24 0.41 -19.13 -1.29
CA GLN A 24 1.19 -18.83 -2.49
C GLN A 24 2.24 -17.74 -2.19
N GLN A 25 3.00 -17.93 -1.12
CA GLN A 25 4.04 -17.03 -0.68
C GLN A 25 5.36 -17.33 -1.39
N THR A 26 6.01 -16.28 -1.89
CA THR A 26 7.43 -16.26 -2.22
C THR A 26 8.17 -15.55 -1.08
N THR A 27 9.22 -16.16 -0.55
CA THR A 27 10.10 -15.54 0.45
C THR A 27 11.42 -15.19 -0.22
N TYR A 28 11.92 -13.98 0.03
CA TYR A 28 13.20 -13.51 -0.50
C TYR A 28 14.28 -13.60 0.57
N ASP A 29 15.49 -14.00 0.15
CA ASP A 29 16.66 -14.13 1.03
C ASP A 29 17.37 -12.78 1.25
N ALA A 30 16.59 -11.74 1.48
CA ALA A 30 17.10 -10.39 1.72
C ALA A 30 16.55 -9.88 3.06
N GLU A 31 17.43 -9.33 3.87
CA GLU A 31 17.06 -8.71 5.14
C GLU A 31 16.24 -7.44 4.88
N PRO A 32 15.08 -7.26 5.52
CA PRO A 32 14.17 -6.14 5.24
C PRO A 32 14.83 -4.76 5.37
N VAL A 33 15.70 -4.58 6.36
CA VAL A 33 16.45 -3.34 6.58
C VAL A 33 17.40 -3.06 5.43
N ASP A 34 18.08 -4.07 4.93
CA ASP A 34 19.02 -3.89 3.81
C ASP A 34 18.29 -3.61 2.51
N VAL A 35 17.11 -4.21 2.30
CA VAL A 35 16.23 -3.87 1.17
C VAL A 35 15.81 -2.41 1.23
N ALA A 36 15.40 -1.92 2.40
CA ALA A 36 15.01 -0.52 2.58
C ALA A 36 16.17 0.45 2.27
N ARG A 37 17.38 0.14 2.77
CA ARG A 37 18.58 0.93 2.47
C ARG A 37 18.92 0.93 0.98
N VAL A 38 18.79 -0.22 0.31
CA VAL A 38 19.01 -0.32 -1.14
C VAL A 38 18.01 0.54 -1.91
N PHE A 39 16.71 0.54 -1.51
CA PHE A 39 15.72 1.39 -2.14
C PHE A 39 16.05 2.88 -1.98
N GLU A 40 16.44 3.33 -0.78
CA GLU A 40 16.88 4.70 -0.54
C GLU A 40 18.11 5.06 -1.36
N GLN A 41 19.17 4.22 -1.36
CA GLN A 41 20.42 4.45 -2.10
C GLN A 41 20.19 4.55 -3.61
N ARG A 42 19.18 3.87 -4.14
CA ARG A 42 18.77 3.91 -5.54
C ARG A 42 17.85 5.06 -5.88
N GLY A 43 17.53 5.93 -4.91
CA GLY A 43 16.79 7.17 -5.11
C GLY A 43 15.29 7.11 -4.86
N ALA A 44 14.77 6.08 -4.19
CA ALA A 44 13.38 6.08 -3.76
C ALA A 44 13.09 7.27 -2.83
N GLU A 45 11.98 7.96 -3.05
CA GLU A 45 11.56 9.10 -2.22
C GLU A 45 10.66 8.68 -1.04
N THR A 46 10.12 7.48 -1.07
CA THR A 46 9.25 6.90 -0.04
C THR A 46 9.28 5.39 -0.19
N ILE A 47 9.16 4.66 0.93
CA ILE A 47 9.00 3.19 0.95
C ILE A 47 7.63 2.85 1.52
N HIS A 48 6.97 1.83 0.98
CA HIS A 48 5.74 1.25 1.51
C HIS A 48 6.07 -0.07 2.23
N VAL A 49 5.72 -0.17 3.51
CA VAL A 49 5.91 -1.38 4.32
C VAL A 49 4.58 -1.93 4.76
N VAL A 50 4.34 -3.22 4.54
CA VAL A 50 3.12 -3.92 4.98
C VAL A 50 3.48 -5.02 5.98
N ASP A 51 2.95 -4.91 7.19
CA ASP A 51 3.00 -5.99 8.17
C ASP A 51 1.86 -6.99 7.89
N LEU A 52 2.19 -8.08 7.19
CA LEU A 52 1.21 -9.10 6.83
C LEU A 52 0.78 -9.96 8.02
N ASP A 53 1.64 -10.17 9.03
CA ASP A 53 1.24 -10.91 10.24
C ASP A 53 0.19 -10.12 11.01
N ALA A 54 0.39 -8.82 11.19
CA ALA A 54 -0.60 -7.94 11.81
C ALA A 54 -1.88 -7.82 10.97
N ALA A 55 -1.76 -7.79 9.64
CA ALA A 55 -2.92 -7.77 8.73
C ALA A 55 -3.77 -9.04 8.84
N LEU A 56 -3.11 -10.20 8.93
CA LEU A 56 -3.75 -11.52 9.02
C LEU A 56 -4.12 -11.93 10.47
N GLY A 57 -3.66 -11.17 11.47
CA GLY A 57 -3.91 -11.49 12.89
C GLY A 57 -3.12 -12.70 13.40
N THR A 58 -1.97 -13.00 12.78
CA THR A 58 -1.10 -14.13 13.13
C THR A 58 0.11 -13.73 13.99
N GLY A 59 0.28 -12.45 14.26
CA GLY A 59 1.39 -11.85 15.01
C GLY A 59 1.60 -10.42 14.59
N ASP A 60 2.83 -9.93 14.71
CA ASP A 60 3.26 -8.63 14.17
C ASP A 60 4.77 -8.64 13.84
N ASN A 61 5.21 -7.63 13.08
CA ASN A 61 6.59 -7.37 12.73
C ASN A 61 7.03 -5.97 13.20
N GLN A 62 6.49 -5.50 14.33
CA GLN A 62 6.69 -4.12 14.82
C GLN A 62 8.17 -3.77 14.99
N ASP A 63 8.99 -4.67 15.52
CA ASP A 63 10.43 -4.45 15.68
C ASP A 63 11.11 -4.27 14.32
N THR A 64 10.80 -5.12 13.34
CA THR A 64 11.33 -5.00 11.97
C THR A 64 10.89 -3.70 11.29
N VAL A 65 9.63 -3.27 11.50
CA VAL A 65 9.14 -1.98 11.00
C VAL A 65 9.91 -0.82 11.63
N THR A 66 10.18 -0.89 12.93
CA THR A 66 10.98 0.12 13.64
C THR A 66 12.40 0.17 13.09
N ASP A 67 13.05 -1.00 12.94
CA ASP A 67 14.40 -1.09 12.39
C ASP A 67 14.49 -0.53 10.96
N ILE A 68 13.48 -0.76 10.12
CA ILE A 68 13.39 -0.17 8.77
C ILE A 68 13.28 1.36 8.88
N CYS A 69 12.37 1.88 9.71
CA CYS A 69 12.17 3.32 9.86
C CYS A 69 13.42 4.03 10.38
N ASP A 70 14.17 3.40 11.30
CA ASP A 70 15.41 3.94 11.85
C ASP A 70 16.59 3.86 10.88
N ALA A 71 16.54 2.94 9.92
CA ALA A 71 17.65 2.67 9.00
C ALA A 71 17.68 3.59 7.77
N VAL A 72 16.58 4.30 7.46
CA VAL A 72 16.44 5.16 6.28
C VAL A 72 16.01 6.58 6.67
N MET A 73 16.42 7.56 5.87
CA MET A 73 16.03 8.97 6.05
C MET A 73 14.77 9.35 5.27
N ILE A 74 14.42 8.56 4.25
CA ILE A 74 13.22 8.79 3.44
C ILE A 74 11.96 8.36 4.20
N PRO A 75 10.80 9.00 3.90
CA PRO A 75 9.52 8.64 4.51
C PRO A 75 9.16 7.17 4.34
N VAL A 76 8.69 6.53 5.42
CA VAL A 76 8.15 5.16 5.39
C VAL A 76 6.63 5.23 5.57
N GLN A 77 5.88 4.68 4.63
CA GLN A 77 4.43 4.48 4.69
C GLN A 77 4.14 3.08 5.21
N VAL A 78 3.48 2.95 6.36
CA VAL A 78 3.27 1.66 7.04
C VAL A 78 1.79 1.28 7.02
N GLY A 79 1.52 0.04 6.60
CA GLY A 79 0.22 -0.62 6.64
C GLY A 79 0.28 -2.01 7.27
N GLY A 80 -0.89 -2.62 7.45
CA GLY A 80 -1.05 -3.92 8.09
C GLY A 80 -1.50 -3.80 9.54
N GLY A 81 -2.65 -4.36 9.87
CA GLY A 81 -3.16 -4.48 11.24
C GLY A 81 -3.53 -3.17 11.96
N LEU A 82 -3.56 -2.02 11.31
CA LEU A 82 -3.86 -0.72 11.93
C LEU A 82 -5.37 -0.56 12.15
N ARG A 83 -5.89 -1.15 13.23
CA ARG A 83 -7.33 -1.25 13.53
C ARG A 83 -7.78 -0.37 14.71
N SER A 84 -6.86 0.32 15.38
CA SER A 84 -7.16 1.13 16.57
C SER A 84 -6.25 2.34 16.69
N VAL A 85 -6.65 3.31 17.51
CA VAL A 85 -5.80 4.47 17.85
C VAL A 85 -4.47 4.02 18.47
N VAL A 86 -4.47 2.93 19.23
CA VAL A 86 -3.25 2.38 19.83
C VAL A 86 -2.30 1.89 18.74
N ASN A 87 -2.79 1.14 17.75
CA ASN A 87 -1.95 0.69 16.63
C ASN A 87 -1.38 1.87 15.82
N LEU A 88 -2.18 2.95 15.61
CA LEU A 88 -1.69 4.15 14.95
C LEU A 88 -0.57 4.84 15.75
N MET A 89 -0.70 4.88 17.07
CA MET A 89 0.35 5.44 17.94
C MET A 89 1.61 4.59 17.90
N GLN A 90 1.48 3.27 17.91
CA GLN A 90 2.61 2.34 17.79
C GLN A 90 3.35 2.53 16.47
N ALA A 91 2.62 2.57 15.33
CA ALA A 91 3.22 2.83 14.03
C ALA A 91 3.95 4.18 13.98
N GLN A 92 3.40 5.21 14.63
CA GLN A 92 4.06 6.52 14.71
C GLN A 92 5.32 6.49 15.58
N ILE A 93 5.29 5.78 16.71
CA ILE A 93 6.46 5.60 17.59
C ILE A 93 7.56 4.83 16.84
N ALA A 94 7.19 3.84 16.03
CA ALA A 94 8.09 3.10 15.15
C ALA A 94 8.67 3.94 14.01
N GLY A 95 8.29 5.23 13.87
CA GLY A 95 8.85 6.14 12.85
C GLY A 95 8.03 6.27 11.56
N ALA A 96 6.85 5.65 11.48
CA ALA A 96 6.01 5.75 10.28
C ALA A 96 5.68 7.21 9.93
N SER A 97 6.02 7.63 8.71
CA SER A 97 5.68 8.95 8.16
C SER A 97 4.23 9.02 7.71
N ARG A 98 3.69 7.90 7.20
CA ARG A 98 2.27 7.74 6.84
C ARG A 98 1.75 6.41 7.37
N VAL A 99 0.46 6.38 7.72
CA VAL A 99 -0.26 5.19 8.18
C VAL A 99 -1.34 4.81 7.19
N VAL A 100 -1.40 3.54 6.83
CA VAL A 100 -2.35 3.01 5.84
C VAL A 100 -3.43 2.22 6.57
N LEU A 101 -4.67 2.69 6.46
CA LEU A 101 -5.85 2.12 7.10
C LEU A 101 -6.66 1.32 6.06
N GLY A 102 -6.75 0.03 6.24
CA GLY A 102 -7.54 -0.87 5.38
C GLY A 102 -8.94 -1.15 5.95
N THR A 103 -9.23 -2.41 6.27
CA THR A 103 -10.52 -2.91 6.76
C THR A 103 -11.19 -1.99 7.79
N ALA A 104 -10.46 -1.60 8.83
CA ALA A 104 -11.02 -0.76 9.89
C ALA A 104 -11.49 0.63 9.40
N ALA A 105 -10.89 1.17 8.35
CA ALA A 105 -11.33 2.43 7.74
C ALA A 105 -12.67 2.27 7.02
N VAL A 106 -12.81 1.19 6.26
CA VAL A 106 -14.03 0.93 5.48
C VAL A 106 -15.21 0.61 6.40
N GLU A 107 -14.96 -0.09 7.51
CA GLU A 107 -15.97 -0.49 8.49
C GLU A 107 -16.39 0.63 9.45
N ASP A 108 -15.45 1.52 9.79
CA ASP A 108 -15.67 2.60 10.75
C ASP A 108 -15.18 3.96 10.20
N PRO A 109 -16.04 4.71 9.48
CA PRO A 109 -15.71 6.06 9.02
C PRO A 109 -15.39 7.05 10.16
N ASP A 110 -15.86 6.82 11.39
CA ASP A 110 -15.54 7.66 12.54
C ASP A 110 -14.10 7.43 13.01
N PHE A 111 -13.60 6.21 12.87
CA PHE A 111 -12.18 5.91 13.07
C PHE A 111 -11.30 6.68 12.07
N VAL A 112 -11.71 6.74 10.78
CA VAL A 112 -10.99 7.56 9.78
C VAL A 112 -11.00 9.03 10.19
N ARG A 113 -12.14 9.58 10.60
CA ARG A 113 -12.25 10.98 11.08
C ARG A 113 -11.30 11.26 12.24
N SER A 114 -11.27 10.35 13.21
CA SER A 114 -10.39 10.42 14.39
C SER A 114 -8.92 10.39 13.99
N ALA A 115 -8.54 9.47 13.10
CA ALA A 115 -7.19 9.34 12.57
C ALA A 115 -6.76 10.61 11.82
N VAL A 116 -7.62 11.12 10.93
CA VAL A 116 -7.34 12.33 10.14
C VAL A 116 -7.22 13.57 11.03
N ASN A 117 -8.07 13.73 12.06
CA ASN A 117 -7.96 14.83 13.00
C ASN A 117 -6.59 14.86 13.70
N ARG A 118 -5.99 13.71 13.98
CA ARG A 118 -4.71 13.58 14.66
C ARG A 118 -3.52 13.60 13.70
N TYR A 119 -3.60 12.88 12.59
CA TYR A 119 -2.46 12.64 11.69
C TYR A 119 -2.55 13.39 10.36
N ARG A 120 -3.70 14.03 10.07
CA ARG A 120 -3.94 14.89 8.90
C ARG A 120 -3.57 14.18 7.59
N GLN A 121 -2.71 14.81 6.78
CA GLN A 121 -2.26 14.31 5.47
C GLN A 121 -1.40 13.02 5.55
N ARG A 122 -1.07 12.57 6.75
CA ARG A 122 -0.31 11.33 6.98
C ARG A 122 -1.18 10.07 6.95
N VAL A 123 -2.49 10.21 6.89
CA VAL A 123 -3.43 9.09 6.74
C VAL A 123 -3.58 8.74 5.26
N VAL A 124 -3.53 7.45 4.96
CA VAL A 124 -3.87 6.87 3.66
C VAL A 124 -4.98 5.84 3.90
N VAL A 125 -6.06 5.87 3.15
CA VAL A 125 -7.11 4.85 3.22
C VAL A 125 -6.89 3.84 2.11
N ALA A 126 -6.62 2.58 2.50
CA ALA A 126 -6.50 1.48 1.56
C ALA A 126 -7.88 0.95 1.17
N VAL A 127 -8.08 0.77 -0.12
CA VAL A 127 -9.30 0.25 -0.74
C VAL A 127 -8.89 -0.85 -1.73
N ASP A 128 -9.12 -2.09 -1.33
CA ASP A 128 -8.76 -3.25 -2.15
C ASP A 128 -9.98 -3.65 -2.98
N VAL A 129 -9.82 -3.75 -4.30
CA VAL A 129 -10.93 -3.83 -5.25
C VAL A 129 -10.88 -5.10 -6.08
N GLN A 130 -12.00 -5.80 -6.14
CA GLN A 130 -12.24 -6.92 -7.04
C GLN A 130 -13.42 -6.57 -7.98
N GLY A 131 -13.10 -6.29 -9.24
CA GLY A 131 -14.09 -5.76 -10.19
C GLY A 131 -14.55 -4.34 -9.82
N ASP A 132 -15.76 -4.21 -9.30
CA ASP A 132 -16.34 -2.97 -8.77
C ASP A 132 -16.62 -3.01 -7.26
N ARG A 133 -16.24 -4.12 -6.59
CA ARG A 133 -16.49 -4.35 -5.17
C ARG A 133 -15.24 -4.10 -4.33
N VAL A 134 -15.44 -3.45 -3.20
CA VAL A 134 -14.40 -3.26 -2.18
C VAL A 134 -14.39 -4.47 -1.27
N MET A 135 -13.20 -5.04 -1.09
CA MET A 135 -12.97 -6.21 -0.25
C MET A 135 -12.24 -5.82 1.03
N VAL A 136 -12.54 -6.50 2.11
CA VAL A 136 -11.95 -6.32 3.45
C VAL A 136 -11.55 -7.67 4.05
N ASP A 137 -10.95 -7.67 5.24
CA ASP A 137 -10.53 -8.86 5.98
C ASP A 137 -9.59 -9.76 5.17
N GLY A 138 -8.54 -9.17 4.58
CA GLY A 138 -7.61 -9.92 3.73
C GLY A 138 -8.30 -10.44 2.47
N TRP A 139 -9.19 -9.62 1.90
CA TRP A 139 -9.92 -9.85 0.66
C TRP A 139 -10.99 -10.98 0.71
N GLN A 140 -11.42 -11.34 1.92
CA GLN A 140 -12.36 -12.44 2.12
C GLN A 140 -13.83 -12.00 2.16
N ARG A 141 -14.10 -10.72 2.45
CA ARG A 141 -15.45 -10.20 2.63
C ARG A 141 -15.68 -8.95 1.78
N ASP A 142 -16.84 -8.92 1.13
CA ASP A 142 -17.34 -7.78 0.37
C ASP A 142 -17.86 -6.70 1.34
N ALA A 143 -17.40 -5.46 1.15
CA ALA A 143 -17.79 -4.30 1.96
C ALA A 143 -18.60 -3.26 1.19
N GLY A 144 -18.97 -3.53 -0.06
CA GLY A 144 -19.82 -2.64 -0.84
C GLY A 144 -19.22 -2.23 -2.19
N ALA A 145 -19.96 -1.43 -2.93
CA ALA A 145 -19.50 -0.93 -4.21
C ALA A 145 -18.46 0.19 -4.05
N LEU A 146 -17.47 0.22 -4.94
CA LEU A 146 -16.45 1.27 -4.97
C LEU A 146 -17.06 2.68 -4.98
N GLN A 147 -18.16 2.86 -5.74
CA GLN A 147 -18.89 4.11 -5.87
C GLN A 147 -19.62 4.56 -4.58
N GLU A 148 -19.76 3.69 -3.61
CA GLU A 148 -20.34 3.98 -2.29
C GLU A 148 -19.26 4.20 -1.24
N VAL A 149 -18.22 3.34 -1.25
CA VAL A 149 -17.16 3.34 -0.26
C VAL A 149 -16.27 4.59 -0.39
N ILE A 150 -15.80 4.94 -1.59
CA ILE A 150 -14.93 6.11 -1.79
C ILE A 150 -15.60 7.40 -1.30
N PRO A 151 -16.84 7.75 -1.70
CA PRO A 151 -17.51 8.96 -1.18
C PRO A 151 -17.77 8.90 0.34
N ALA A 152 -17.98 7.71 0.91
CA ALA A 152 -18.14 7.57 2.37
C ALA A 152 -16.82 7.93 3.10
N MET A 153 -15.68 7.47 2.58
CA MET A 153 -14.38 7.82 3.12
C MET A 153 -14.03 9.30 2.92
N GLU A 154 -14.44 9.91 1.80
CA GLU A 154 -14.28 11.36 1.60
C GLU A 154 -15.08 12.17 2.62
N ARG A 155 -16.32 11.75 2.93
CA ARG A 155 -17.13 12.35 4.02
C ARG A 155 -16.48 12.18 5.40
N ALA A 156 -15.65 11.15 5.57
CA ALA A 156 -14.81 10.96 6.75
C ALA A 156 -13.48 11.77 6.70
N ASN A 157 -13.31 12.62 5.68
CA ASN A 157 -12.13 13.44 5.41
C ASN A 157 -10.87 12.66 5.03
N ALA A 158 -10.99 11.45 4.47
CA ALA A 158 -9.83 10.73 3.94
C ALA A 158 -9.03 11.63 2.99
N PRO A 159 -7.73 11.86 3.26
CA PRO A 159 -6.95 12.82 2.47
C PRO A 159 -6.42 12.22 1.17
N ARG A 160 -6.24 10.90 1.10
CA ARG A 160 -5.79 10.14 -0.07
C ARG A 160 -6.18 8.68 0.04
N PHE A 161 -6.14 8.00 -1.09
CA PHE A 161 -6.43 6.57 -1.20
C PHE A 161 -5.21 5.78 -1.70
N LEU A 162 -5.07 4.55 -1.22
CA LEU A 162 -4.26 3.50 -1.82
C LEU A 162 -5.23 2.46 -2.39
N VAL A 163 -5.27 2.31 -3.70
CA VAL A 163 -6.21 1.40 -4.35
C VAL A 163 -5.47 0.22 -4.95
N THR A 164 -5.79 -0.98 -4.46
CA THR A 164 -5.21 -2.23 -4.95
C THR A 164 -6.21 -2.96 -5.85
N SER A 165 -5.83 -3.24 -7.09
CA SER A 165 -6.56 -4.20 -7.92
C SER A 165 -6.17 -5.62 -7.53
N ILE A 166 -7.06 -6.32 -6.82
CA ILE A 166 -6.82 -7.68 -6.30
C ILE A 166 -6.51 -8.66 -7.44
N GLY A 167 -7.23 -8.53 -8.56
CA GLY A 167 -7.05 -9.40 -9.72
C GLY A 167 -5.66 -9.34 -10.33
N SER A 168 -5.03 -8.17 -10.28
CA SER A 168 -3.71 -7.89 -10.86
C SER A 168 -2.58 -8.06 -9.84
N ASP A 169 -2.88 -8.04 -8.52
CA ASP A 169 -1.85 -8.02 -7.49
C ASP A 169 -0.98 -9.27 -7.50
N GLY A 170 0.34 -9.04 -7.52
CA GLY A 170 1.34 -10.10 -7.59
C GLY A 170 1.37 -10.89 -8.90
N MET A 171 0.58 -10.51 -9.93
CA MET A 171 0.47 -11.27 -11.18
C MET A 171 1.47 -10.82 -12.24
N MET A 172 1.92 -9.55 -12.21
CA MET A 172 2.76 -8.95 -13.26
C MET A 172 2.11 -9.05 -14.66
N GLU A 173 0.80 -8.79 -14.70
CA GLU A 173 0.00 -8.81 -15.94
C GLU A 173 -0.39 -7.42 -16.42
N GLY A 174 0.02 -6.39 -15.71
CA GLY A 174 -0.29 -4.97 -15.89
C GLY A 174 -1.29 -4.47 -14.84
N PRO A 175 -1.26 -3.15 -14.54
CA PRO A 175 -2.22 -2.52 -13.64
C PRO A 175 -3.62 -2.49 -14.28
N ASP A 176 -4.65 -2.44 -13.43
CA ASP A 176 -6.03 -2.28 -13.87
C ASP A 176 -6.31 -0.79 -14.21
N LEU A 177 -6.01 -0.42 -15.46
CA LEU A 177 -6.18 0.96 -15.94
C LEU A 177 -7.65 1.38 -15.94
N ASP A 178 -8.57 0.45 -16.24
CA ASP A 178 -10.01 0.73 -16.24
C ASP A 178 -10.52 1.06 -14.82
N LEU A 179 -9.99 0.40 -13.78
CA LEU A 179 -10.28 0.75 -12.39
C LEU A 179 -9.82 2.19 -12.09
N HIS A 180 -8.61 2.56 -12.48
CA HIS A 180 -8.08 3.91 -12.23
C HIS A 180 -8.79 4.98 -13.04
N ASP A 181 -9.26 4.70 -14.25
CA ASP A 181 -10.09 5.63 -15.03
C ASP A 181 -11.45 5.85 -14.36
N ARG A 182 -12.09 4.78 -13.86
CA ARG A 182 -13.34 4.90 -13.07
C ARG A 182 -13.12 5.71 -11.79
N LEU A 183 -12.00 5.52 -11.08
CA LEU A 183 -11.68 6.28 -9.86
C LEU A 183 -11.61 7.77 -10.09
N ARG A 184 -11.06 8.24 -11.22
CA ARG A 184 -11.03 9.66 -11.59
C ARG A 184 -12.42 10.30 -11.70
N GLN A 185 -13.46 9.49 -11.97
CA GLN A 185 -14.84 9.96 -12.05
C GLN A 185 -15.52 9.99 -10.69
N ILE A 186 -14.97 9.27 -9.69
CA ILE A 186 -15.53 9.13 -8.34
C ILE A 186 -14.88 10.09 -7.35
N THR A 187 -13.57 10.34 -7.48
CA THR A 187 -12.80 11.13 -6.51
C THR A 187 -11.80 12.06 -7.17
N MET A 188 -11.60 13.23 -6.54
CA MET A 188 -10.51 14.17 -6.85
C MET A 188 -9.37 14.07 -5.83
N ARG A 189 -9.47 13.16 -4.86
CA ARG A 189 -8.38 12.93 -3.90
C ARG A 189 -7.21 12.23 -4.57
N PRO A 190 -5.98 12.48 -4.09
CA PRO A 190 -4.80 11.73 -4.55
C PRO A 190 -5.02 10.22 -4.42
N VAL A 191 -4.69 9.47 -5.47
CA VAL A 191 -4.78 8.01 -5.51
C VAL A 191 -3.39 7.43 -5.74
N GLN A 192 -3.01 6.48 -4.91
CA GLN A 192 -1.87 5.61 -5.10
C GLN A 192 -2.38 4.30 -5.73
N ALA A 193 -1.81 3.87 -6.85
CA ALA A 193 -2.15 2.61 -7.51
C ALA A 193 -1.31 1.46 -6.95
N SER A 194 -1.90 0.30 -6.75
CA SER A 194 -1.22 -0.93 -6.35
C SER A 194 -1.73 -2.14 -7.14
N GLY A 195 -0.81 -3.06 -7.42
CA GLY A 195 -1.09 -4.32 -8.12
C GLY A 195 -0.80 -4.27 -9.62
N GLY A 196 -0.09 -5.29 -10.11
CA GLY A 196 0.07 -5.61 -11.52
C GLY A 196 1.23 -4.97 -12.28
N VAL A 197 1.85 -3.89 -11.82
CA VAL A 197 2.94 -3.20 -12.52
C VAL A 197 4.07 -4.15 -12.90
N ARG A 198 4.47 -4.14 -14.20
CA ARG A 198 5.48 -5.00 -14.82
C ARG A 198 6.72 -4.24 -15.27
N ASN A 199 6.50 -3.07 -15.86
CA ASN A 199 7.50 -2.32 -16.62
C ASN A 199 7.19 -0.81 -16.61
N SER A 200 8.02 -0.04 -17.28
CA SER A 200 7.91 1.43 -17.38
C SER A 200 6.66 1.90 -18.12
N ASP A 201 6.19 1.15 -19.13
CA ASP A 201 5.00 1.53 -19.91
C ASP A 201 3.75 1.51 -19.02
N ASP A 202 3.68 0.56 -18.07
CA ASP A 202 2.61 0.48 -17.07
C ASP A 202 2.61 1.74 -16.17
N LEU A 203 3.79 2.22 -15.78
CA LEU A 203 3.94 3.44 -14.98
C LEU A 203 3.54 4.70 -15.78
N GLU A 204 3.89 4.77 -17.07
CA GLU A 204 3.47 5.86 -17.95
C GLU A 204 1.95 5.89 -18.12
N ALA A 205 1.32 4.72 -18.30
CA ALA A 205 -0.13 4.61 -18.41
C ALA A 205 -0.85 5.06 -17.13
N LEU A 206 -0.36 4.67 -15.95
CA LEU A 206 -0.89 5.15 -14.66
C LEU A 206 -0.69 6.66 -14.48
N ALA A 207 0.48 7.19 -14.87
CA ALA A 207 0.76 8.63 -14.81
C ALA A 207 -0.18 9.44 -15.72
N ALA A 208 -0.47 8.94 -16.94
CA ALA A 208 -1.42 9.56 -17.86
C ALA A 208 -2.85 9.63 -17.29
N LEU A 209 -3.20 8.71 -16.40
CA LEU A 209 -4.46 8.72 -15.65
C LEU A 209 -4.42 9.65 -14.42
N GLY A 210 -3.35 10.38 -14.17
CA GLY A 210 -3.25 11.31 -13.04
C GLY A 210 -3.10 10.65 -11.67
N VAL A 211 -2.64 9.40 -11.63
CA VAL A 211 -2.32 8.69 -10.38
C VAL A 211 -1.19 9.41 -9.66
N GLU A 212 -1.32 9.64 -8.35
CA GLU A 212 -0.30 10.32 -7.52
C GLU A 212 0.98 9.49 -7.41
N ALA A 213 0.82 8.20 -7.15
CA ALA A 213 1.93 7.27 -6.96
C ALA A 213 1.57 5.85 -7.40
N ALA A 214 2.58 5.05 -7.75
CA ALA A 214 2.46 3.62 -7.98
C ALA A 214 3.25 2.84 -6.92
N ILE A 215 2.58 1.92 -6.22
CA ILE A 215 3.23 0.96 -5.33
C ILE A 215 3.75 -0.19 -6.18
N VAL A 216 5.06 -0.40 -6.15
CA VAL A 216 5.71 -1.43 -6.96
C VAL A 216 6.42 -2.42 -6.04
N GLY A 217 6.04 -3.66 -6.15
CA GLY A 217 6.61 -4.76 -5.35
C GLY A 217 7.35 -5.76 -6.23
N ARG A 218 6.65 -6.79 -6.67
CA ARG A 218 7.20 -7.99 -7.31
C ARG A 218 8.16 -7.71 -8.46
N ALA A 219 7.83 -6.75 -9.33
CA ALA A 219 8.65 -6.39 -10.48
C ALA A 219 10.07 -5.92 -10.09
N LEU A 220 10.20 -5.24 -8.94
CA LEU A 220 11.51 -4.80 -8.41
C LEU A 220 12.34 -5.98 -7.88
N TYR A 221 11.70 -6.90 -7.14
CA TYR A 221 12.38 -8.07 -6.56
C TYR A 221 12.80 -9.08 -7.63
N GLU A 222 12.00 -9.25 -8.68
CA GLU A 222 12.29 -10.16 -9.79
C GLU A 222 13.18 -9.51 -10.87
N GLY A 223 13.50 -8.20 -10.70
CA GLY A 223 14.39 -7.47 -11.62
C GLY A 223 13.81 -7.20 -13.01
N THR A 224 12.50 -7.39 -13.20
CA THR A 224 11.83 -7.08 -14.49
C THR A 224 11.63 -5.59 -14.70
N LEU A 225 11.63 -4.82 -13.62
CA LEU A 225 11.62 -3.36 -13.62
C LEU A 225 12.73 -2.88 -12.66
N PRO A 226 13.92 -2.50 -13.15
CA PRO A 226 14.95 -1.90 -12.31
C PRO A 226 14.44 -0.62 -11.64
N LEU A 227 14.75 -0.42 -10.35
CA LEU A 227 14.21 0.71 -9.59
C LEU A 227 14.65 2.05 -10.19
N GLU A 228 15.88 2.15 -10.66
CA GLU A 228 16.41 3.36 -11.30
C GLU A 228 15.63 3.73 -12.58
N GLU A 229 15.20 2.72 -13.34
CA GLU A 229 14.35 2.91 -14.51
C GLU A 229 12.96 3.38 -14.09
N ALA A 230 12.37 2.75 -13.07
CA ALA A 230 11.07 3.13 -12.51
C ALA A 230 11.04 4.58 -12.00
N LEU A 231 12.13 5.04 -11.37
CA LEU A 231 12.26 6.38 -10.77
C LEU A 231 12.56 7.48 -11.80
N SER A 232 13.06 7.15 -12.99
CA SER A 232 13.46 8.11 -14.00
C SER A 232 12.29 8.71 -14.81
N ARG A 233 11.04 8.50 -14.42
CA ARG A 233 9.81 8.83 -15.15
C ARG A 233 9.05 10.01 -14.55
#